data_82d9f827c98534f50f6d7498b22d82db
#
_entry.id   82d9f827c98534f50f6d7498b22d82db
#
_cell.length_a   1.000
_cell.length_b   1.000
_cell.length_c   1.000
_cell.angle_alpha   90.00
_cell.angle_beta   90.00
_cell.angle_gamma   90.00
#
_symmetry.space_group_name_H-M   'P 1'
#
loop_
_entity.id
_entity.type
_entity.pdbx_description
1 polymer ?
#
loop_
_entity_poly.entity_id
_entity_poly.type
_entity_poly.pdbx_seq_one_letter_code
_entity_poly.pdbx_strand_id
1 'polypeptide(L)'
;MGAKARLTLPRRAAFRAACVVAAGVLGACPAPRANYTSPAGPRYAGGAAPSATSGDTLKVVAFNVKFAEHVDRAVALIRATPALRDPDVLLLQEMDETGTQAFADSLGLGYVYYPSTLHPSTHRDFGNAILSRYPLGDDRKIVLPHLARPNHTLRTAVAATITVGSRRVRIYSVHLATMLDNGPRARREQLDAVLADADSFPLVVLGGDFNSGSVPEVALPHGFVWPTHDLGRTRGFWDMDHVLLKGLGVPAESATGIVRKVHGASDHKPVWTRVILPREAAP
;
A
#
# COMPACT_ATOMS: atom_id res chain seq x y z
N MET A 1 -3.22 -5.68 -106.35
CA MET A 1 -3.12 -4.53 -105.47
C MET A 1 -4.12 -4.71 -104.35
N GLY A 2 -3.65 -5.10 -103.17
CA GLY A 2 -4.45 -5.62 -102.07
C GLY A 2 -4.78 -4.56 -101.01
N ALA A 3 -6.04 -4.45 -100.66
CA ALA A 3 -6.49 -3.65 -99.51
C ALA A 3 -6.65 -4.57 -98.31
N LYS A 4 -5.83 -4.30 -97.24
CA LYS A 4 -5.97 -5.00 -95.97
C LYS A 4 -7.03 -4.38 -95.12
N ALA A 5 -8.09 -5.13 -94.83
CA ALA A 5 -9.11 -4.76 -93.84
C ALA A 5 -8.52 -4.93 -92.43
N ARG A 6 -8.58 -3.88 -91.58
CA ARG A 6 -8.27 -3.97 -90.17
C ARG A 6 -9.55 -4.27 -89.37
N LEU A 7 -9.57 -5.40 -88.72
CA LEU A 7 -10.56 -5.70 -87.68
C LEU A 7 -10.21 -4.96 -86.39
N THR A 8 -11.11 -4.14 -85.91
CA THR A 8 -11.09 -3.53 -84.58
C THR A 8 -11.86 -4.42 -83.62
N LEU A 9 -11.20 -4.96 -82.59
CA LEU A 9 -11.80 -5.68 -81.49
C LEU A 9 -12.29 -4.70 -80.42
N PRO A 10 -13.46 -4.93 -79.78
CA PRO A 10 -13.95 -4.06 -78.75
C PRO A 10 -13.19 -4.26 -77.43
N ARG A 11 -12.81 -3.13 -76.81
CA ARG A 11 -12.20 -3.09 -75.49
C ARG A 11 -13.21 -3.54 -74.40
N ARG A 12 -12.95 -4.67 -73.80
CA ARG A 12 -13.66 -5.11 -72.56
C ARG A 12 -13.22 -4.21 -71.40
N ALA A 13 -14.19 -3.48 -70.84
CA ALA A 13 -14.06 -2.72 -69.61
C ALA A 13 -13.88 -3.72 -68.43
N ALA A 14 -12.71 -3.74 -67.82
CA ALA A 14 -12.49 -4.52 -66.61
C ALA A 14 -12.99 -3.74 -65.43
N PHE A 15 -14.13 -4.15 -64.86
CA PHE A 15 -14.61 -3.67 -63.56
C PHE A 15 -13.66 -4.25 -62.50
N ARG A 16 -12.82 -3.39 -61.94
CA ARG A 16 -12.06 -3.73 -60.71
C ARG A 16 -13.02 -3.51 -59.50
N ALA A 17 -13.51 -4.61 -58.97
CA ALA A 17 -14.16 -4.61 -57.64
C ALA A 17 -13.10 -4.31 -56.58
N ALA A 18 -13.11 -3.11 -56.02
CA ALA A 18 -12.32 -2.79 -54.84
C ALA A 18 -13.01 -3.37 -53.63
N CYS A 19 -12.51 -4.51 -53.12
CA CYS A 19 -12.90 -5.01 -51.78
C CYS A 19 -12.29 -4.05 -50.74
N VAL A 20 -13.09 -3.17 -50.16
CA VAL A 20 -12.72 -2.43 -48.96
C VAL A 20 -12.86 -3.39 -47.77
N VAL A 21 -11.74 -3.93 -47.33
CA VAL A 21 -11.66 -4.63 -46.05
C VAL A 21 -11.69 -3.56 -44.96
N ALA A 22 -12.88 -3.32 -44.42
CA ALA A 22 -13.03 -2.56 -43.20
C ALA A 22 -12.47 -3.42 -42.05
N ALA A 23 -11.21 -3.22 -41.69
CA ALA A 23 -10.64 -3.73 -40.47
C ALA A 23 -11.35 -3.04 -39.30
N GLY A 24 -12.39 -3.66 -38.77
CA GLY A 24 -13.01 -3.25 -37.52
C GLY A 24 -11.97 -3.40 -36.41
N VAL A 25 -11.39 -2.28 -35.98
CA VAL A 25 -10.69 -2.21 -34.71
C VAL A 25 -11.75 -2.43 -33.63
N LEU A 26 -11.93 -3.67 -33.23
CA LEU A 26 -12.61 -3.98 -31.98
C LEU A 26 -11.75 -3.39 -30.86
N GLY A 27 -12.03 -2.13 -30.51
CA GLY A 27 -11.51 -1.54 -29.31
C GLY A 27 -11.95 -2.43 -28.16
N ALA A 28 -11.03 -3.25 -27.64
CA ALA A 28 -11.26 -3.99 -26.40
C ALA A 28 -11.56 -2.90 -25.34
N CYS A 29 -12.83 -2.75 -24.97
CA CYS A 29 -13.19 -1.98 -23.78
C CYS A 29 -12.35 -2.57 -22.64
N PRO A 30 -11.53 -1.76 -21.96
CA PRO A 30 -10.80 -2.27 -20.81
C PRO A 30 -11.82 -2.82 -19.83
N ALA A 31 -11.65 -4.07 -19.40
CA ALA A 31 -12.53 -4.68 -18.41
C ALA A 31 -12.71 -3.70 -17.24
N PRO A 32 -13.93 -3.52 -16.72
CA PRO A 32 -14.17 -2.61 -15.61
C PRO A 32 -13.29 -3.04 -14.44
N ARG A 33 -12.43 -2.15 -14.00
CA ARG A 33 -11.53 -2.42 -12.89
C ARG A 33 -12.31 -2.33 -11.60
N ALA A 34 -12.23 -3.37 -10.80
CA ALA A 34 -12.88 -3.43 -9.52
C ALA A 34 -12.08 -2.62 -8.49
N ASN A 35 -12.26 -1.29 -8.50
CA ASN A 35 -11.82 -0.44 -7.40
C ASN A 35 -12.87 -0.46 -6.30
N TYR A 36 -12.43 -0.66 -5.08
CA TYR A 36 -13.31 -0.64 -3.91
C TYR A 36 -13.42 0.79 -3.35
N THR A 37 -14.23 1.61 -4.02
CA THR A 37 -14.36 3.04 -3.72
C THR A 37 -15.16 3.36 -2.47
N SER A 38 -15.95 2.41 -1.94
CA SER A 38 -16.71 2.62 -0.72
C SER A 38 -15.78 2.68 0.51
N PRO A 39 -15.84 3.73 1.33
CA PRO A 39 -15.12 3.77 2.61
C PRO A 39 -15.56 2.68 3.58
N ALA A 40 -16.80 2.19 3.45
CA ALA A 40 -17.36 1.16 4.33
C ALA A 40 -16.84 -0.27 4.05
N GLY A 41 -16.17 -0.49 2.92
CA GLY A 41 -15.71 -1.86 2.63
C GLY A 41 -15.32 -2.10 1.18
N PRO A 42 -15.02 -3.37 0.83
CA PRO A 42 -14.96 -4.53 1.72
C PRO A 42 -13.99 -4.34 2.87
N ARG A 43 -14.29 -5.00 4.00
CA ARG A 43 -13.54 -4.97 5.25
C ARG A 43 -13.38 -6.39 5.78
N TYR A 44 -12.17 -6.75 6.14
CA TYR A 44 -11.85 -8.04 6.74
C TYR A 44 -11.13 -7.80 8.07
N ALA A 45 -11.52 -8.53 9.09
CA ALA A 45 -10.92 -8.43 10.42
C ALA A 45 -11.01 -9.79 11.11
N GLY A 46 -10.02 -10.11 11.93
CA GLY A 46 -9.94 -11.38 12.62
C GLY A 46 -8.61 -11.53 13.33
N GLY A 47 -8.12 -12.78 13.42
CA GLY A 47 -6.88 -13.13 14.09
C GLY A 47 -7.07 -13.43 15.57
N ALA A 48 -5.95 -13.55 16.31
CA ALA A 48 -5.95 -13.87 17.72
C ALA A 48 -6.61 -12.78 18.56
N ALA A 49 -7.24 -13.18 19.66
CA ALA A 49 -7.71 -12.24 20.66
C ALA A 49 -6.50 -11.46 21.23
N PRO A 50 -6.60 -10.13 21.33
CA PRO A 50 -5.52 -9.31 21.84
C PRO A 50 -5.14 -9.73 23.27
N SER A 51 -3.83 -9.89 23.51
CA SER A 51 -3.32 -10.32 24.81
C SER A 51 -2.58 -9.23 25.57
N ALA A 52 -2.19 -8.15 24.91
CA ALA A 52 -1.43 -7.08 25.55
C ALA A 52 -2.36 -6.03 26.14
N THR A 53 -2.04 -5.63 27.35
CA THR A 53 -2.89 -4.73 28.12
C THR A 53 -2.19 -3.44 28.51
N SER A 54 -0.89 -3.44 28.70
CA SER A 54 -0.14 -2.28 29.15
C SER A 54 1.30 -2.35 28.67
N GLY A 55 1.95 -1.20 28.62
CA GLY A 55 3.35 -1.03 28.25
C GLY A 55 3.63 0.45 28.00
N ASP A 56 4.87 0.87 28.17
CA ASP A 56 5.27 2.25 27.90
C ASP A 56 5.98 2.42 26.55
N THR A 57 6.14 1.29 25.84
CA THR A 57 6.76 1.29 24.51
C THR A 57 6.01 0.38 23.55
N LEU A 58 6.07 0.72 22.25
CA LEU A 58 5.57 -0.12 21.16
C LEU A 58 6.70 -0.38 20.17
N LYS A 59 6.75 -1.58 19.62
CA LYS A 59 7.53 -1.90 18.43
C LYS A 59 6.62 -1.84 17.20
N VAL A 60 6.89 -0.90 16.32
CA VAL A 60 6.19 -0.71 15.06
C VAL A 60 7.06 -1.18 13.90
N VAL A 61 6.49 -1.96 13.01
CA VAL A 61 7.14 -2.44 11.78
C VAL A 61 6.26 -2.07 10.60
N ALA A 62 6.84 -1.48 9.54
CA ALA A 62 6.19 -1.29 8.25
C ALA A 62 6.87 -2.16 7.19
N PHE A 63 6.06 -2.90 6.42
CA PHE A 63 6.57 -3.84 5.44
C PHE A 63 5.61 -4.02 4.26
N ASN A 64 6.04 -3.60 3.07
CA ASN A 64 5.39 -3.96 1.82
C ASN A 64 5.78 -5.40 1.46
N VAL A 65 4.79 -6.30 1.34
CA VAL A 65 5.00 -7.77 1.20
C VAL A 65 4.83 -8.22 -0.25
N LYS A 66 4.96 -7.31 -1.21
CA LYS A 66 4.93 -7.62 -2.64
C LYS A 66 3.82 -8.61 -3.02
N PHE A 67 2.59 -8.11 -3.20
CA PHE A 67 1.42 -8.89 -3.62
C PHE A 67 1.09 -10.12 -2.75
N ALA A 68 1.56 -10.15 -1.49
CA ALA A 68 1.46 -11.33 -0.62
C ALA A 68 1.97 -12.63 -1.30
N GLU A 69 3.01 -12.52 -2.14
CA GLU A 69 3.54 -13.67 -2.90
C GLU A 69 4.27 -14.68 -2.00
N HIS A 70 4.92 -14.22 -0.95
CA HIS A 70 5.79 -15.04 -0.08
C HIS A 70 5.52 -14.76 1.41
N VAL A 71 4.25 -14.89 1.83
CA VAL A 71 3.83 -14.65 3.22
C VAL A 71 4.60 -15.50 4.21
N ASP A 72 4.83 -16.77 3.90
CA ASP A 72 5.62 -17.71 4.70
C ASP A 72 7.04 -17.20 4.96
N ARG A 73 7.72 -16.70 3.95
CA ARG A 73 9.08 -16.12 4.05
C ARG A 73 9.07 -14.82 4.84
N ALA A 74 8.06 -13.99 4.64
CA ALA A 74 7.92 -12.72 5.35
C ALA A 74 7.67 -12.96 6.86
N VAL A 75 6.82 -13.91 7.21
CA VAL A 75 6.62 -14.36 8.60
C VAL A 75 7.90 -14.92 9.20
N ALA A 76 8.60 -15.79 8.46
CA ALA A 76 9.89 -16.37 8.91
C ALA A 76 10.94 -15.26 9.14
N LEU A 77 11.00 -14.26 8.24
CA LEU A 77 11.89 -13.09 8.40
C LEU A 77 11.59 -12.34 9.70
N ILE A 78 10.31 -12.04 9.97
CA ILE A 78 9.91 -11.32 11.18
C ILE A 78 10.30 -12.13 12.44
N ARG A 79 10.01 -13.43 12.47
CA ARG A 79 10.34 -14.30 13.61
C ARG A 79 11.85 -14.44 13.83
N ALA A 80 12.63 -14.55 12.76
CA ALA A 80 14.07 -14.77 12.84
C ALA A 80 14.87 -13.52 13.19
N THR A 81 14.35 -12.33 12.87
CA THR A 81 15.07 -11.07 13.01
C THR A 81 14.77 -10.41 14.36
N PRO A 82 15.73 -10.26 15.29
CA PRO A 82 15.47 -9.70 16.63
C PRO A 82 14.83 -8.31 16.61
N ALA A 83 15.19 -7.48 15.64
CA ALA A 83 14.64 -6.14 15.46
C ALA A 83 13.15 -6.13 15.07
N LEU A 84 12.69 -7.17 14.35
CA LEU A 84 11.32 -7.30 13.88
C LEU A 84 10.45 -8.21 14.76
N ARG A 85 11.09 -9.15 15.46
CA ARG A 85 10.41 -10.17 16.26
C ARG A 85 9.46 -9.56 17.29
N ASP A 86 8.30 -10.18 17.45
CA ASP A 86 7.25 -9.77 18.38
C ASP A 86 6.84 -8.31 18.21
N PRO A 87 6.39 -7.90 17.02
CA PRO A 87 5.92 -6.53 16.79
C PRO A 87 4.65 -6.27 17.59
N ASP A 88 4.51 -5.07 18.14
CA ASP A 88 3.28 -4.61 18.76
C ASP A 88 2.26 -4.15 17.71
N VAL A 89 2.77 -3.54 16.65
CA VAL A 89 2.01 -3.09 15.48
C VAL A 89 2.79 -3.42 14.21
N LEU A 90 2.12 -4.04 13.25
CA LEU A 90 2.66 -4.36 11.94
C LEU A 90 1.79 -3.74 10.86
N LEU A 91 2.40 -2.89 10.03
CA LEU A 91 1.77 -2.16 8.94
C LEU A 91 2.15 -2.84 7.63
N LEU A 92 1.20 -3.50 6.99
CA LEU A 92 1.44 -4.27 5.77
C LEU A 92 0.83 -3.59 4.55
N GLN A 93 1.53 -3.63 3.42
CA GLN A 93 1.07 -3.15 2.14
C GLN A 93 1.16 -4.28 1.10
N GLU A 94 0.40 -4.14 0.02
CA GLU A 94 0.27 -5.12 -1.06
C GLU A 94 -0.27 -6.49 -0.58
N MET A 95 -1.17 -6.44 0.38
CA MET A 95 -1.80 -7.63 0.94
C MET A 95 -3.08 -8.01 0.20
N ASP A 96 -3.45 -9.28 0.34
CA ASP A 96 -4.79 -9.80 0.13
C ASP A 96 -5.37 -10.33 1.45
N GLU A 97 -6.63 -10.74 1.44
CA GLU A 97 -7.33 -11.26 2.62
C GLU A 97 -6.62 -12.50 3.19
N THR A 98 -6.39 -13.50 2.33
CA THR A 98 -5.80 -14.79 2.73
C THR A 98 -4.39 -14.61 3.30
N GLY A 99 -3.55 -13.79 2.65
CA GLY A 99 -2.21 -13.49 3.13
C GLY A 99 -2.21 -12.74 4.46
N THR A 100 -3.16 -11.80 4.64
CA THR A 100 -3.31 -11.07 5.89
C THR A 100 -3.71 -11.99 7.05
N GLN A 101 -4.70 -12.86 6.81
CA GLN A 101 -5.11 -13.88 7.79
C GLN A 101 -3.94 -14.78 8.17
N ALA A 102 -3.21 -15.31 7.18
CA ALA A 102 -2.05 -16.18 7.42
C ALA A 102 -0.94 -15.49 8.24
N PHE A 103 -0.70 -14.20 8.00
CA PHE A 103 0.21 -13.38 8.81
C PHE A 103 -0.26 -13.27 10.26
N ALA A 104 -1.54 -12.91 10.46
CA ALA A 104 -2.15 -12.74 11.77
C ALA A 104 -2.08 -14.04 12.59
N ASP A 105 -2.51 -15.16 12.01
CA ASP A 105 -2.50 -16.47 12.65
C ASP A 105 -1.08 -16.90 13.01
N SER A 106 -0.13 -16.69 12.09
CA SER A 106 1.27 -17.07 12.31
C SER A 106 1.92 -16.27 13.43
N LEU A 107 1.59 -15.00 13.61
CA LEU A 107 2.22 -14.13 14.61
C LEU A 107 1.38 -13.98 15.89
N GLY A 108 0.17 -14.56 15.93
CA GLY A 108 -0.74 -14.45 17.06
C GLY A 108 -1.26 -13.00 17.24
N LEU A 109 -1.56 -12.31 16.15
CA LEU A 109 -2.03 -10.92 16.14
C LEU A 109 -3.48 -10.81 15.69
N GLY A 110 -4.20 -9.80 16.18
CA GLY A 110 -5.43 -9.34 15.55
C GLY A 110 -5.13 -8.53 14.30
N TYR A 111 -6.08 -8.44 13.37
CA TYR A 111 -5.89 -7.64 12.16
C TYR A 111 -7.15 -6.94 11.69
N VAL A 112 -6.94 -5.89 10.91
CA VAL A 112 -7.92 -5.27 10.02
C VAL A 112 -7.27 -5.07 8.65
N TYR A 113 -7.99 -5.45 7.59
CA TYR A 113 -7.57 -5.35 6.19
C TYR A 113 -8.65 -4.72 5.33
N TYR A 114 -8.24 -3.80 4.47
CA TYR A 114 -9.11 -3.18 3.47
C TYR A 114 -8.44 -3.25 2.09
N PRO A 115 -9.04 -3.94 1.11
CA PRO A 115 -8.58 -3.86 -0.26
C PRO A 115 -8.88 -2.49 -0.87
N SER A 116 -8.02 -2.04 -1.75
CA SER A 116 -8.19 -0.85 -2.58
C SER A 116 -8.75 -1.21 -3.95
N THR A 117 -8.26 -2.29 -4.54
CA THR A 117 -8.60 -2.72 -5.89
C THR A 117 -8.39 -4.22 -6.06
N LEU A 118 -9.04 -4.82 -7.05
CA LEU A 118 -8.61 -6.10 -7.60
C LEU A 118 -7.38 -5.86 -8.48
N HIS A 119 -6.25 -6.47 -8.14
CA HIS A 119 -5.00 -6.20 -8.85
C HIS A 119 -5.04 -6.73 -10.29
N PRO A 120 -4.70 -5.91 -11.32
CA PRO A 120 -4.89 -6.28 -12.72
C PRO A 120 -4.10 -7.52 -13.18
N SER A 121 -2.93 -7.77 -12.57
CA SER A 121 -2.06 -8.89 -12.97
C SER A 121 -2.27 -10.15 -12.15
N THR A 122 -2.56 -10.03 -10.86
CA THR A 122 -2.72 -11.19 -9.97
C THR A 122 -4.16 -11.64 -9.85
N HIS A 123 -5.13 -10.81 -10.23
CA HIS A 123 -6.57 -11.03 -10.06
C HIS A 123 -6.96 -11.35 -8.61
N ARG A 124 -6.16 -10.87 -7.64
CA ARG A 124 -6.42 -10.95 -6.21
C ARG A 124 -6.65 -9.56 -5.64
N ASP A 125 -7.29 -9.49 -4.50
CA ASP A 125 -7.42 -8.26 -3.74
C ASP A 125 -6.05 -7.69 -3.43
N PHE A 126 -5.95 -6.37 -3.48
CA PHE A 126 -4.74 -5.62 -3.26
C PHE A 126 -5.03 -4.44 -2.34
N GLY A 127 -4.42 -4.43 -1.17
CA GLY A 127 -4.70 -3.39 -0.18
C GLY A 127 -3.70 -3.37 0.96
N ASN A 128 -4.12 -2.74 2.05
CA ASN A 128 -3.30 -2.52 3.23
C ASN A 128 -3.92 -3.16 4.46
N ALA A 129 -3.06 -3.57 5.39
CA ALA A 129 -3.49 -4.13 6.67
C ALA A 129 -2.77 -3.47 7.84
N ILE A 130 -3.43 -3.47 9.00
CA ILE A 130 -2.85 -3.21 10.31
C ILE A 130 -3.03 -4.48 11.13
N LEU A 131 -1.92 -5.02 11.65
CA LEU A 131 -1.94 -6.11 12.60
C LEU A 131 -1.47 -5.59 13.95
N SER A 132 -2.04 -6.10 15.04
CA SER A 132 -1.70 -5.62 16.39
C SER A 132 -1.88 -6.71 17.43
N ARG A 133 -1.04 -6.67 18.47
CA ARG A 133 -1.28 -7.46 19.70
C ARG A 133 -2.27 -6.77 20.64
N TYR A 134 -2.62 -5.53 20.39
CA TYR A 134 -3.64 -4.78 21.13
C TYR A 134 -4.97 -4.81 20.37
N PRO A 135 -6.11 -4.63 21.06
CA PRO A 135 -7.40 -4.51 20.39
C PRO A 135 -7.41 -3.40 19.35
N LEU A 136 -7.90 -3.72 18.14
CA LEU A 136 -8.09 -2.79 17.05
C LEU A 136 -9.55 -2.31 17.09
N GLY A 137 -9.75 -0.99 17.19
CA GLY A 137 -11.07 -0.36 17.16
C GLY A 137 -11.10 0.84 16.23
N ASP A 138 -12.27 1.40 15.99
CA ASP A 138 -12.51 2.60 15.17
C ASP A 138 -11.78 2.52 13.81
N ASP A 139 -11.74 1.32 13.22
CA ASP A 139 -11.05 1.11 11.97
C ASP A 139 -11.84 1.66 10.77
N ARG A 140 -11.11 2.14 9.76
CA ARG A 140 -11.69 2.66 8.52
C ARG A 140 -10.71 2.63 7.35
N LYS A 141 -11.27 2.63 6.16
CA LYS A 141 -10.55 2.86 4.91
C LYS A 141 -10.62 4.34 4.54
N ILE A 142 -9.48 4.92 4.22
CA ILE A 142 -9.37 6.25 3.62
C ILE A 142 -9.09 6.05 2.14
N VAL A 143 -10.04 6.46 1.30
CA VAL A 143 -9.90 6.42 -0.16
C VAL A 143 -9.03 7.60 -0.58
N LEU A 144 -7.89 7.32 -1.19
CA LEU A 144 -6.95 8.37 -1.58
C LEU A 144 -7.33 8.98 -2.93
N PRO A 145 -7.13 10.28 -3.13
CA PRO A 145 -7.39 10.94 -4.41
C PRO A 145 -6.43 10.44 -5.51
N HIS A 146 -6.77 10.70 -6.76
CA HIS A 146 -5.96 10.40 -7.94
C HIS A 146 -5.76 8.90 -8.21
N LEU A 147 -6.57 8.37 -9.11
CA LEU A 147 -6.35 7.03 -9.67
C LEU A 147 -5.01 6.97 -10.41
N ALA A 148 -4.36 5.81 -10.39
CA ALA A 148 -3.15 5.56 -11.15
C ALA A 148 -3.39 5.79 -12.65
N ARG A 149 -2.55 6.59 -13.30
CA ARG A 149 -2.71 6.95 -14.73
C ARG A 149 -2.70 5.76 -15.68
N PRO A 150 -1.75 4.79 -15.54
CA PRO A 150 -1.66 3.71 -16.53
C PRO A 150 -2.82 2.73 -16.44
N ASN A 151 -3.31 2.47 -15.25
CA ASN A 151 -4.21 1.36 -15.01
C ASN A 151 -5.46 1.74 -14.21
N HIS A 152 -5.67 3.01 -13.85
CA HIS A 152 -6.79 3.54 -13.09
C HIS A 152 -7.07 2.80 -11.76
N THR A 153 -6.06 2.15 -11.17
CA THR A 153 -6.20 1.52 -9.87
C THR A 153 -6.24 2.57 -8.76
N LEU A 154 -7.02 2.26 -7.72
CA LEU A 154 -7.19 3.08 -6.53
C LEU A 154 -6.06 2.80 -5.52
N ARG A 155 -5.69 3.82 -4.76
CA ARG A 155 -4.87 3.69 -3.55
C ARG A 155 -5.70 4.03 -2.32
N THR A 156 -5.37 3.40 -1.20
CA THR A 156 -6.05 3.63 0.08
C THR A 156 -5.05 3.68 1.22
N ALA A 157 -5.46 4.26 2.33
CA ALA A 157 -4.86 4.03 3.63
C ALA A 157 -5.85 3.28 4.52
N VAL A 158 -5.34 2.48 5.43
CA VAL A 158 -6.11 1.86 6.50
C VAL A 158 -5.77 2.55 7.80
N ALA A 159 -6.79 2.89 8.56
CA ALA A 159 -6.64 3.49 9.86
C ALA A 159 -7.35 2.63 10.92
N ALA A 160 -6.76 2.52 12.12
CA ALA A 160 -7.37 1.89 13.27
C ALA A 160 -6.85 2.54 14.56
N THR A 161 -7.55 2.37 15.67
CA THR A 161 -7.10 2.82 16.99
C THR A 161 -6.74 1.60 17.84
N ILE A 162 -5.56 1.61 18.46
CA ILE A 162 -5.20 0.68 19.52
C ILE A 162 -5.31 1.36 20.88
N THR A 163 -5.61 0.59 21.91
CA THR A 163 -5.65 1.07 23.30
C THR A 163 -4.58 0.36 24.11
N VAL A 164 -3.68 1.14 24.74
CA VAL A 164 -2.56 0.66 25.56
C VAL A 164 -2.65 1.30 26.93
N GLY A 165 -3.14 0.56 27.90
CA GLY A 165 -3.59 1.16 29.17
C GLY A 165 -4.74 2.12 28.93
N SER A 166 -4.61 3.36 29.37
CA SER A 166 -5.57 4.45 29.12
C SER A 166 -5.31 5.22 27.82
N ARG A 167 -4.19 4.94 27.12
CA ARG A 167 -3.73 5.71 25.95
C ARG A 167 -4.32 5.15 24.66
N ARG A 168 -4.97 6.00 23.89
CA ARG A 168 -5.49 5.69 22.55
C ARG A 168 -4.51 6.19 21.51
N VAL A 169 -3.96 5.28 20.69
CA VAL A 169 -3.01 5.59 19.61
C VAL A 169 -3.66 5.30 18.28
N ARG A 170 -3.74 6.29 17.41
CA ARG A 170 -4.24 6.15 16.06
C ARG A 170 -3.15 5.62 15.15
N ILE A 171 -3.43 4.57 14.41
CA ILE A 171 -2.48 3.85 13.55
C ILE A 171 -2.92 3.97 12.10
N TYR A 172 -1.99 4.26 11.18
CA TYR A 172 -2.23 4.29 9.74
C TYR A 172 -1.25 3.40 9.01
N SER A 173 -1.76 2.54 8.13
CA SER A 173 -1.00 1.81 7.12
C SER A 173 -1.29 2.42 5.75
N VAL A 174 -0.28 3.02 5.11
CA VAL A 174 -0.44 3.72 3.84
C VAL A 174 0.30 3.01 2.72
N HIS A 175 -0.26 3.10 1.50
CA HIS A 175 0.44 2.76 0.27
C HIS A 175 0.08 3.81 -0.79
N LEU A 176 0.94 4.80 -0.97
CA LEU A 176 0.73 5.89 -1.92
C LEU A 176 1.02 5.43 -3.35
N ALA A 177 0.60 6.22 -4.32
CA ALA A 177 0.86 5.95 -5.73
C ALA A 177 2.36 5.91 -6.03
N THR A 178 2.77 5.05 -6.95
CA THR A 178 4.16 5.00 -7.43
C THR A 178 4.51 6.22 -8.29
N MET A 179 5.78 6.44 -8.56
CA MET A 179 6.22 7.49 -9.49
C MET A 179 5.67 7.29 -10.90
N LEU A 180 5.41 6.04 -11.30
CA LEU A 180 4.83 5.70 -12.59
C LEU A 180 3.31 5.90 -12.60
N ASP A 181 2.65 5.76 -11.47
CA ASP A 181 1.22 5.96 -11.33
C ASP A 181 0.86 7.45 -11.39
N ASN A 182 1.55 8.27 -10.60
CA ASN A 182 1.22 9.68 -10.42
C ASN A 182 2.45 10.54 -10.12
N GLY A 183 2.35 11.84 -10.45
CA GLY A 183 3.41 12.81 -10.14
C GLY A 183 3.56 13.11 -8.64
N PRO A 184 4.61 13.85 -8.25
CA PRO A 184 4.87 14.17 -6.83
C PRO A 184 3.73 14.93 -6.15
N ARG A 185 3.06 15.83 -6.86
CA ARG A 185 1.92 16.61 -6.34
C ARG A 185 0.78 15.69 -5.93
N ALA A 186 0.37 14.76 -6.78
CA ALA A 186 -0.72 13.84 -6.50
C ALA A 186 -0.41 12.95 -5.27
N ARG A 187 0.84 12.52 -5.08
CA ARG A 187 1.25 11.76 -3.90
C ARG A 187 1.20 12.60 -2.61
N ARG A 188 1.54 13.90 -2.68
CA ARG A 188 1.36 14.82 -1.55
C ARG A 188 -0.11 14.97 -1.20
N GLU A 189 -0.98 15.22 -2.19
CA GLU A 189 -2.42 15.31 -2.00
C GLU A 189 -3.04 13.99 -1.46
N GLN A 190 -2.46 12.83 -1.79
CA GLN A 190 -2.83 11.57 -1.17
C GLN A 190 -2.45 11.52 0.32
N LEU A 191 -1.27 11.99 0.68
CA LEU A 191 -0.86 12.08 2.08
C LEU A 191 -1.70 13.11 2.83
N ASP A 192 -2.00 14.26 2.23
CA ASP A 192 -2.86 15.30 2.84
C ASP A 192 -4.23 14.73 3.25
N ALA A 193 -4.80 13.83 2.44
CA ALA A 193 -6.06 13.16 2.77
C ALA A 193 -5.95 12.27 4.04
N VAL A 194 -4.80 11.67 4.29
CA VAL A 194 -4.52 10.90 5.52
C VAL A 194 -4.30 11.84 6.69
N LEU A 195 -3.54 12.93 6.48
CA LEU A 195 -3.23 13.91 7.51
C LEU A 195 -4.49 14.65 8.01
N ALA A 196 -5.43 14.95 7.12
CA ALA A 196 -6.72 15.53 7.50
C ALA A 196 -7.49 14.67 8.51
N ASP A 197 -7.39 13.33 8.42
CA ASP A 197 -7.92 12.42 9.44
C ASP A 197 -7.05 12.41 10.70
N ALA A 198 -5.73 12.35 10.52
CA ALA A 198 -4.76 12.23 11.61
C ALA A 198 -4.68 13.47 12.51
N ASP A 199 -5.04 14.65 12.00
CA ASP A 199 -5.03 15.90 12.77
C ASP A 199 -5.96 15.88 13.97
N SER A 200 -7.02 15.07 13.92
CA SER A 200 -7.98 14.89 15.00
C SER A 200 -7.44 14.06 16.18
N PHE A 201 -6.23 13.47 16.06
CA PHE A 201 -5.70 12.56 17.06
C PHE A 201 -4.38 13.10 17.66
N PRO A 202 -4.25 13.07 19.01
CA PRO A 202 -3.03 13.54 19.66
C PRO A 202 -1.84 12.55 19.56
N LEU A 203 -2.13 11.25 19.51
CA LEU A 203 -1.12 10.19 19.45
C LEU A 203 -1.31 9.40 18.15
N VAL A 204 -0.33 9.47 17.24
CA VAL A 204 -0.44 8.86 15.92
C VAL A 204 0.84 8.12 15.54
N VAL A 205 0.66 6.94 14.96
CA VAL A 205 1.66 6.21 14.16
C VAL A 205 1.17 6.19 12.72
N LEU A 206 1.96 6.72 11.81
CA LEU A 206 1.69 6.74 10.38
C LEU A 206 2.85 6.06 9.66
N GLY A 207 2.62 4.93 8.99
CA GLY A 207 3.71 4.24 8.31
C GLY A 207 3.25 3.42 7.12
N GLY A 208 4.22 2.97 6.32
CA GLY A 208 3.98 2.16 5.13
C GLY A 208 4.86 2.57 3.96
N ASP A 209 4.39 2.27 2.75
CA ASP A 209 5.04 2.59 1.49
C ASP A 209 4.53 3.93 0.94
N PHE A 210 5.36 4.96 1.09
CA PHE A 210 5.08 6.31 0.55
C PHE A 210 5.50 6.45 -0.92
N ASN A 211 6.17 5.45 -1.48
CA ASN A 211 6.75 5.49 -2.82
C ASN A 211 7.61 6.74 -3.09
N SER A 212 8.21 7.30 -2.04
CA SER A 212 8.99 8.54 -2.09
C SER A 212 9.77 8.77 -0.80
N GLY A 213 11.02 9.20 -0.92
CA GLY A 213 11.84 9.67 0.20
C GLY A 213 11.59 11.12 0.62
N SER A 214 10.72 11.86 -0.06
CA SER A 214 10.46 13.29 0.27
C SER A 214 9.00 13.61 0.59
N VAL A 215 8.04 12.78 0.14
CA VAL A 215 6.62 13.01 0.44
C VAL A 215 6.33 13.00 1.95
N PRO A 216 6.98 12.19 2.79
CA PRO A 216 6.76 12.24 4.24
C PRO A 216 7.02 13.60 4.90
N GLU A 217 7.83 14.48 4.30
CA GLU A 217 8.07 15.86 4.78
C GLU A 217 6.77 16.65 4.96
N VAL A 218 5.74 16.35 4.16
CA VAL A 218 4.43 17.00 4.24
C VAL A 218 3.79 16.84 5.62
N ALA A 219 4.12 15.78 6.36
CA ALA A 219 3.56 15.54 7.69
C ALA A 219 4.24 16.37 8.81
N LEU A 220 5.44 16.91 8.59
CA LEU A 220 6.19 17.64 9.63
C LEU A 220 5.44 18.86 10.16
N PRO A 221 4.80 19.72 9.33
CA PRO A 221 4.00 20.83 9.81
C PRO A 221 2.76 20.41 10.63
N HIS A 222 2.32 19.14 10.51
CA HIS A 222 1.21 18.57 11.29
C HIS A 222 1.65 18.00 12.66
N GLY A 223 2.89 18.29 13.08
CA GLY A 223 3.44 17.86 14.37
C GLY A 223 4.01 16.45 14.39
N PHE A 224 4.26 15.87 13.22
CA PHE A 224 4.95 14.59 13.14
C PHE A 224 6.47 14.75 13.25
N VAL A 225 7.10 13.75 13.88
CA VAL A 225 8.54 13.48 13.78
C VAL A 225 8.75 12.28 12.88
N TRP A 226 9.90 12.22 12.23
CA TRP A 226 10.20 11.17 11.23
C TRP A 226 11.44 10.35 11.62
N PRO A 227 11.29 9.38 12.55
CA PRO A 227 12.42 8.62 13.08
C PRO A 227 13.09 7.70 12.05
N THR A 228 12.40 7.31 10.99
CA THR A 228 12.97 6.47 9.92
C THR A 228 13.53 7.28 8.76
N HIS A 229 13.66 8.61 8.88
CA HIS A 229 14.41 9.43 7.94
C HIS A 229 15.86 8.92 7.86
N ASP A 230 16.49 9.02 6.72
CA ASP A 230 17.90 8.66 6.48
C ASP A 230 18.31 7.20 6.74
N LEU A 231 17.36 6.26 6.91
CA LEU A 231 17.69 4.84 6.99
C LEU A 231 18.22 4.29 5.65
N GLY A 232 17.97 5.01 4.56
CA GLY A 232 18.40 4.70 3.21
C GLY A 232 17.48 3.70 2.50
N ARG A 233 17.95 3.12 1.43
CA ARG A 233 17.17 2.44 0.41
C ARG A 233 16.37 1.26 0.93
N THR A 234 15.05 1.35 0.83
CA THR A 234 14.11 0.29 1.21
C THR A 234 13.73 -0.59 0.03
N ARG A 235 13.73 -0.05 -1.22
CA ARG A 235 13.48 -0.81 -2.44
C ARG A 235 14.47 -0.40 -3.55
N GLY A 236 15.23 -1.36 -4.08
CA GLY A 236 16.22 -1.07 -5.13
C GLY A 236 17.13 0.10 -4.75
N PHE A 237 17.04 1.21 -5.48
CA PHE A 237 17.80 2.44 -5.25
C PHE A 237 17.02 3.51 -4.48
N TRP A 238 15.78 3.22 -4.06
CA TRP A 238 14.84 4.19 -3.54
C TRP A 238 14.59 3.99 -2.04
N ASP A 239 14.39 5.09 -1.33
CA ASP A 239 13.87 5.14 0.02
C ASP A 239 12.36 5.40 -0.07
N MET A 240 11.55 4.40 0.23
CA MET A 240 10.11 4.42 -0.02
C MET A 240 9.26 4.14 1.21
N ASP A 241 9.82 3.37 2.16
CA ASP A 241 9.08 2.87 3.31
C ASP A 241 9.48 3.65 4.56
N HIS A 242 8.50 4.20 5.27
CA HIS A 242 8.73 5.10 6.39
C HIS A 242 7.76 4.87 7.54
N VAL A 243 8.14 5.34 8.74
CA VAL A 243 7.28 5.49 9.91
C VAL A 243 7.44 6.89 10.46
N LEU A 244 6.32 7.57 10.69
CA LEU A 244 6.22 8.90 11.28
C LEU A 244 5.36 8.81 12.55
N LEU A 245 5.66 9.68 13.53
CA LEU A 245 5.04 9.68 14.85
C LEU A 245 4.56 11.07 15.23
N LYS A 246 3.36 11.18 15.82
CA LYS A 246 2.84 12.43 16.38
C LYS A 246 2.47 12.22 17.84
N GLY A 247 2.95 13.12 18.71
CA GLY A 247 2.70 13.06 20.16
C GLY A 247 3.35 11.87 20.88
N LEU A 248 4.23 11.15 20.21
CA LEU A 248 4.92 9.95 20.69
C LEU A 248 6.43 10.20 20.71
N GLY A 249 7.12 9.59 21.67
CA GLY A 249 8.57 9.68 21.78
C GLY A 249 9.28 8.60 20.98
N VAL A 250 10.56 8.85 20.67
CA VAL A 250 11.48 7.84 20.14
C VAL A 250 12.58 7.65 21.19
N PRO A 251 12.89 6.41 21.60
CA PRO A 251 14.05 6.19 22.47
C PRO A 251 15.34 6.70 21.80
N ALA A 252 16.37 7.00 22.63
CA ALA A 252 17.69 7.31 22.12
C ALA A 252 18.24 6.18 21.24
N GLU A 253 19.38 6.41 20.60
CA GLU A 253 20.04 5.60 19.57
C GLU A 253 19.70 4.10 19.51
N SER A 254 19.59 3.52 18.32
CA SER A 254 19.24 2.13 18.03
C SER A 254 17.75 1.76 18.13
N ALA A 255 16.86 2.74 18.27
CA ALA A 255 15.44 2.50 18.37
C ALA A 255 14.72 2.43 17.02
N THR A 256 15.42 2.67 15.93
CA THR A 256 14.91 2.62 14.55
C THR A 256 15.87 1.84 13.65
N GLY A 257 15.36 1.32 12.55
CA GLY A 257 16.22 0.63 11.61
C GLY A 257 15.52 0.05 10.39
N ILE A 258 16.35 -0.50 9.51
CA ILE A 258 15.95 -1.21 8.30
C ILE A 258 16.58 -2.61 8.30
N VAL A 259 15.82 -3.63 7.94
CA VAL A 259 16.35 -4.98 7.74
C VAL A 259 16.70 -5.18 6.26
N ARG A 260 17.99 -5.18 5.97
CA ARG A 260 18.49 -5.17 4.58
C ARG A 260 18.44 -6.54 3.89
N LYS A 261 18.55 -7.65 4.65
CA LYS A 261 18.51 -9.01 4.11
C LYS A 261 17.12 -9.59 4.28
N VAL A 262 16.34 -9.62 3.21
CA VAL A 262 14.94 -10.07 3.24
C VAL A 262 14.73 -11.51 2.74
N HIS A 263 15.79 -12.20 2.32
CA HIS A 263 15.79 -13.63 1.95
C HIS A 263 14.66 -14.02 0.96
N GLY A 264 14.31 -13.14 0.04
CA GLY A 264 13.25 -13.36 -0.95
C GLY A 264 11.83 -13.23 -0.40
N ALA A 265 11.65 -12.63 0.77
CA ALA A 265 10.34 -12.37 1.34
C ALA A 265 9.58 -11.24 0.62
N SER A 266 10.32 -10.26 0.10
CA SER A 266 9.79 -9.13 -0.67
C SER A 266 10.90 -8.47 -1.48
N ASP A 267 10.57 -7.57 -2.39
CA ASP A 267 11.48 -6.61 -3.02
C ASP A 267 11.66 -5.33 -2.19
N HIS A 268 10.83 -5.14 -1.15
CA HIS A 268 10.98 -4.13 -0.13
C HIS A 268 11.70 -4.67 1.11
N LYS A 269 12.28 -3.76 1.88
CA LYS A 269 12.96 -4.02 3.15
C LYS A 269 12.13 -3.44 4.28
N PRO A 270 11.75 -4.24 5.30
CA PRO A 270 10.97 -3.71 6.40
C PRO A 270 11.75 -2.65 7.18
N VAL A 271 11.07 -1.57 7.51
CA VAL A 271 11.54 -0.56 8.45
C VAL A 271 10.84 -0.73 9.79
N TRP A 272 11.52 -0.39 10.87
CA TRP A 272 10.97 -0.53 12.20
C TRP A 272 11.39 0.63 13.10
N THR A 273 10.58 0.89 14.12
CA THR A 273 10.91 1.84 15.19
C THR A 273 10.33 1.37 16.51
N ARG A 274 11.00 1.69 17.60
CA ARG A 274 10.44 1.67 18.94
C ARG A 274 9.84 3.02 19.25
N VAL A 275 8.71 3.02 19.89
CA VAL A 275 7.90 4.19 20.21
C VAL A 275 7.74 4.27 21.72
N ILE A 276 7.97 5.43 22.32
CA ILE A 276 7.65 5.68 23.73
C ILE A 276 6.27 6.34 23.79
N LEU A 277 5.38 5.73 24.56
CA LEU A 277 4.09 6.31 24.89
C LEU A 277 4.24 7.38 25.97
N PRO A 278 3.46 8.48 25.94
CA PRO A 278 3.43 9.43 27.03
C PRO A 278 3.01 8.74 28.33
N ARG A 279 3.49 9.26 29.45
CA ARG A 279 3.05 8.74 30.76
C ARG A 279 1.53 8.86 30.87
N GLU A 280 0.91 7.86 31.48
CA GLU A 280 -0.51 7.97 31.81
C GLU A 280 -0.72 9.13 32.78
N ALA A 281 -1.79 9.90 32.54
CA ALA A 281 -2.18 10.90 33.52
C ALA A 281 -2.46 10.17 34.86
N ALA A 282 -1.93 10.68 35.95
CA ALA A 282 -2.30 10.16 37.26
C ALA A 282 -3.82 10.30 37.44
N PRO A 283 -4.48 9.31 38.06
CA PRO A 283 -5.91 9.32 38.29
C PRO A 283 -6.37 10.49 39.18
#